data_33d44cdb756688b16c9d1a16b84a601b
#
_entry.id   33d44cdb756688b16c9d1a16b84a601b
#
_cell.length_a   1.000
_cell.length_b   1.000
_cell.length_c   1.000
_cell.angle_alpha   90.00
_cell.angle_beta   90.00
_cell.angle_gamma   90.00
#
_symmetry.space_group_name_H-M   'P 1'
#
loop_
_entity.id
_entity.type
_entity.pdbx_description
1 polymer ?
#
loop_
_entity_poly.entity_id
_entity_poly.type
_entity_poly.pdbx_seq_one_letter_code
_entity_poly.pdbx_strand_id
1 'polypeptide(L)'
;QVYSTNDINHKIDIFIQLLLSAIDRAFPLTYKQTGSNKGVSSKEWYTSELLTLKQKCMYYYDLCYKYGLSSMMGRYRELQNDYRKLLRSTENIYYSNLINNSVCKSKSIWAIISSLTNVNTKSNVNDTEINAQVINSFFIDKVEEIVNGINQETDPMDYLGNLNRPSCKFEFLNVQVHDVYSAILELRNSSCLDVHGINSKILKLAAEFVCEPLVHIFNNCIDLHIFPDNFKYVKVIPIFKKGDKNDNVNYRPISIISTVSEVLENLLCKEIYSVPISNTIHFLLKAKLDSGSHIVQ
;
A
#
# COMPACT_ATOMS: atom_id res chain seq x y z
N GLN A 1 -2.54 30.63 -14.68
CA GLN A 1 -1.96 30.94 -13.36
C GLN A 1 -0.64 30.18 -13.13
N VAL A 2 -0.55 28.90 -13.40
CA VAL A 2 0.71 28.09 -13.27
C VAL A 2 1.81 28.60 -14.20
N TYR A 3 1.46 29.18 -15.35
CA TYR A 3 2.40 29.69 -16.36
C TYR A 3 2.86 31.13 -16.11
N SER A 4 2.27 31.85 -15.15
CA SER A 4 2.50 33.29 -14.95
C SER A 4 3.64 33.62 -13.98
N THR A 5 4.17 32.66 -13.25
CA THR A 5 5.29 32.84 -12.30
C THR A 5 6.55 32.12 -12.78
N ASN A 6 7.73 32.62 -12.40
CA ASN A 6 9.00 31.95 -12.69
C ASN A 6 9.50 31.10 -11.53
N ASP A 7 8.93 31.27 -10.33
CA ASP A 7 9.30 30.46 -9.16
C ASP A 7 8.62 29.09 -9.22
N ILE A 8 9.42 28.04 -9.21
CA ILE A 8 8.99 26.65 -9.28
C ILE A 8 8.15 26.24 -8.08
N ASN A 9 8.54 26.64 -6.86
CA ASN A 9 7.80 26.31 -5.66
C ASN A 9 6.40 26.94 -5.71
N HIS A 10 6.33 28.19 -6.14
CA HIS A 10 5.04 28.87 -6.28
C HIS A 10 4.16 28.28 -7.42
N LYS A 11 4.76 27.80 -8.52
CA LYS A 11 4.02 27.08 -9.58
C LYS A 11 3.33 25.84 -9.04
N ILE A 12 4.02 25.06 -8.22
CA ILE A 12 3.50 23.83 -7.64
C ILE A 12 2.41 24.12 -6.62
N ASP A 13 2.58 25.15 -5.79
CA ASP A 13 1.56 25.57 -4.85
C ASP A 13 0.26 25.93 -5.57
N ILE A 14 0.36 26.74 -6.62
CA ILE A 14 -0.82 27.09 -7.44
C ILE A 14 -1.44 25.84 -8.08
N PHE A 15 -0.61 24.95 -8.63
CA PHE A 15 -1.09 23.72 -9.25
C PHE A 15 -1.85 22.83 -8.24
N ILE A 16 -1.28 22.59 -7.07
CA ILE A 16 -1.90 21.78 -6.02
C ILE A 16 -3.21 22.41 -5.55
N GLN A 17 -3.24 23.73 -5.32
CA GLN A 17 -4.45 24.44 -4.91
C GLN A 17 -5.58 24.33 -5.95
N LEU A 18 -5.24 24.50 -7.23
CA LEU A 18 -6.21 24.38 -8.33
C LEU A 18 -6.74 22.93 -8.42
N LEU A 19 -5.85 21.95 -8.32
CA LEU A 19 -6.23 20.54 -8.36
C LEU A 19 -7.14 20.19 -7.19
N LEU A 20 -6.80 20.57 -5.97
CA LEU A 20 -7.63 20.35 -4.78
C LEU A 20 -8.98 21.03 -4.90
N SER A 21 -9.04 22.28 -5.37
CA SER A 21 -10.30 22.99 -5.62
C SER A 21 -11.18 22.28 -6.65
N ALA A 22 -10.58 21.69 -7.68
CA ALA A 22 -11.30 20.89 -8.67
C ALA A 22 -11.82 19.57 -8.08
N ILE A 23 -11.02 18.90 -7.26
CA ILE A 23 -11.37 17.66 -6.56
C ILE A 23 -12.55 17.91 -5.61
N ASP A 24 -12.51 18.96 -4.79
CA ASP A 24 -13.57 19.31 -3.84
C ASP A 24 -14.90 19.59 -4.51
N ARG A 25 -14.86 20.22 -5.69
CA ARG A 25 -16.08 20.45 -6.50
C ARG A 25 -16.62 19.17 -7.13
N ALA A 26 -15.73 18.29 -7.61
CA ALA A 26 -16.12 17.05 -8.29
C ALA A 26 -16.55 15.95 -7.29
N PHE A 27 -15.95 15.93 -6.10
CA PHE A 27 -16.18 14.92 -5.07
C PHE A 27 -16.47 15.57 -3.70
N PRO A 28 -17.63 16.22 -3.54
CA PRO A 28 -17.98 16.84 -2.26
C PRO A 28 -18.07 15.79 -1.16
N LEU A 29 -17.54 16.11 0.03
CA LEU A 29 -17.59 15.24 1.18
C LEU A 29 -19.03 14.99 1.61
N THR A 30 -19.45 13.74 1.61
CA THR A 30 -20.78 13.33 2.09
C THR A 30 -20.63 12.51 3.37
N TYR A 31 -21.37 12.88 4.41
CA TYR A 31 -21.45 12.12 5.65
C TYR A 31 -22.50 11.01 5.49
N LYS A 32 -22.06 9.75 5.51
CA LYS A 32 -22.95 8.61 5.53
C LYS A 32 -23.05 8.09 6.97
N GLN A 33 -24.23 8.17 7.58
CA GLN A 33 -24.49 7.43 8.81
C GLN A 33 -24.41 5.93 8.53
N THR A 34 -23.36 5.30 9.05
CA THR A 34 -23.26 3.83 9.02
C THR A 34 -24.18 3.29 10.10
N GLY A 35 -25.40 2.94 9.71
CA GLY A 35 -26.28 2.15 10.56
C GLY A 35 -25.62 0.80 10.86
N SER A 36 -25.49 0.47 12.15
CA SER A 36 -24.98 -0.81 12.62
C SER A 36 -26.01 -1.92 12.34
N ASN A 37 -26.13 -2.36 11.10
CA ASN A 37 -26.81 -3.61 10.82
C ASN A 37 -25.87 -4.76 11.17
N LYS A 38 -25.83 -5.17 12.42
CA LYS A 38 -25.35 -6.49 12.84
C LYS A 38 -26.40 -7.55 12.46
N GLY A 39 -26.60 -7.76 11.17
CA GLY A 39 -27.25 -8.95 10.68
C GLY A 39 -26.33 -10.14 10.99
N VAL A 40 -26.88 -11.19 11.60
CA VAL A 40 -26.20 -12.49 11.72
C VAL A 40 -25.88 -12.94 10.30
N SER A 41 -24.61 -12.81 9.90
CA SER A 41 -24.12 -13.27 8.61
C SER A 41 -24.26 -14.79 8.60
N SER A 42 -25.29 -15.30 7.90
CA SER A 42 -25.31 -16.70 7.49
C SER A 42 -24.06 -16.91 6.64
N LYS A 43 -23.27 -17.95 6.95
CA LYS A 43 -22.08 -18.26 6.18
C LYS A 43 -22.49 -18.52 4.74
N GLU A 44 -22.06 -17.69 3.80
CA GLU A 44 -22.47 -17.72 2.38
C GLU A 44 -22.20 -19.07 1.69
N TRP A 45 -21.24 -19.83 2.21
CA TRP A 45 -20.90 -21.17 1.71
C TRP A 45 -21.75 -22.30 2.29
N TYR A 46 -22.70 -22.02 3.20
CA TYR A 46 -23.51 -23.02 3.84
C TYR A 46 -24.72 -23.39 2.96
N THR A 47 -24.62 -24.50 2.26
CA THR A 47 -25.63 -24.95 1.28
C THR A 47 -26.86 -25.59 1.93
N SER A 48 -27.97 -25.66 1.16
CA SER A 48 -29.20 -26.38 1.57
C SER A 48 -28.96 -27.86 1.81
N GLU A 49 -28.00 -28.45 1.08
CA GLU A 49 -27.58 -29.85 1.25
C GLU A 49 -26.94 -30.09 2.62
N LEU A 50 -26.04 -29.19 3.04
CA LEU A 50 -25.47 -29.22 4.39
C LEU A 50 -26.53 -29.09 5.48
N LEU A 51 -27.51 -28.21 5.26
CA LEU A 51 -28.62 -28.05 6.22
C LEU A 51 -29.43 -29.34 6.36
N THR A 52 -29.77 -29.96 5.23
CA THR A 52 -30.52 -31.21 5.20
C THR A 52 -29.76 -32.34 5.91
N LEU A 53 -28.45 -32.45 5.64
CA LEU A 53 -27.63 -33.48 6.27
C LEU A 53 -27.46 -33.24 7.77
N LYS A 54 -27.34 -31.96 8.18
CA LYS A 54 -27.33 -31.58 9.60
C LYS A 54 -28.63 -31.97 10.31
N GLN A 55 -29.79 -31.74 9.69
CA GLN A 55 -31.09 -32.12 10.24
C GLN A 55 -31.20 -33.64 10.40
N LYS A 56 -30.73 -34.41 9.42
CA LYS A 56 -30.66 -35.89 9.52
C LYS A 56 -29.75 -36.31 10.68
N CYS A 57 -28.57 -35.72 10.82
CA CYS A 57 -27.68 -36.01 11.94
C CYS A 57 -28.34 -35.73 13.29
N MET A 58 -29.06 -34.60 13.44
CA MET A 58 -29.78 -34.27 14.67
C MET A 58 -30.89 -35.25 14.98
N TYR A 59 -31.66 -35.66 13.97
CA TYR A 59 -32.72 -36.67 14.13
C TYR A 59 -32.15 -37.99 14.67
N TYR A 60 -31.08 -38.52 14.07
CA TYR A 60 -30.47 -39.76 14.54
C TYR A 60 -29.78 -39.62 15.89
N TYR A 61 -29.26 -38.42 16.20
CA TYR A 61 -28.75 -38.09 17.52
C TYR A 61 -29.84 -38.21 18.58
N ASP A 62 -31.00 -37.61 18.35
CA ASP A 62 -32.16 -37.73 19.27
C ASP A 62 -32.63 -39.16 19.43
N LEU A 63 -32.70 -39.95 18.36
CA LEU A 63 -33.05 -41.38 18.45
C LEU A 63 -32.09 -42.15 19.36
N CYS A 64 -30.80 -41.92 19.25
CA CYS A 64 -29.78 -42.62 20.05
C CYS A 64 -29.75 -42.17 21.53
N TYR A 65 -29.72 -40.84 21.76
CA TYR A 65 -29.43 -40.31 23.07
C TYR A 65 -30.69 -39.91 23.86
N LYS A 66 -31.73 -39.46 23.19
CA LYS A 66 -32.96 -39.02 23.85
C LYS A 66 -33.96 -40.16 24.02
N TYR A 67 -34.04 -41.07 23.00
CA TYR A 67 -34.99 -42.20 23.03
C TYR A 67 -34.32 -43.57 23.29
N GLY A 68 -32.99 -43.57 23.53
CA GLY A 68 -32.28 -44.78 23.95
C GLY A 68 -32.09 -45.86 22.87
N LEU A 69 -32.33 -45.57 21.58
CA LEU A 69 -32.20 -46.50 20.48
C LEU A 69 -30.74 -46.70 20.04
N SER A 70 -29.97 -47.47 20.83
CA SER A 70 -28.53 -47.71 20.58
C SER A 70 -28.24 -48.39 19.22
N SER A 71 -29.19 -49.14 18.66
CA SER A 71 -29.07 -49.76 17.32
C SER A 71 -28.85 -48.74 16.21
N MET A 72 -29.25 -47.47 16.38
CA MET A 72 -29.11 -46.41 15.38
C MET A 72 -27.74 -45.65 15.46
N MET A 73 -26.90 -46.02 16.42
CA MET A 73 -25.58 -45.36 16.63
C MET A 73 -24.66 -45.48 15.40
N GLY A 74 -24.66 -46.61 14.70
CA GLY A 74 -23.90 -46.81 13.47
C GLY A 74 -24.29 -45.78 12.41
N ARG A 75 -25.60 -45.62 12.16
CA ARG A 75 -26.11 -44.67 11.18
C ARG A 75 -25.87 -43.22 11.54
N TYR A 76 -25.94 -42.86 12.81
CA TYR A 76 -25.58 -41.54 13.30
C TYR A 76 -24.12 -41.20 12.99
N ARG A 77 -23.17 -42.13 13.28
CA ARG A 77 -21.75 -41.95 13.02
C ARG A 77 -21.42 -41.79 11.54
N GLU A 78 -22.05 -42.58 10.67
CA GLU A 78 -21.92 -42.45 9.22
C GLU A 78 -22.34 -41.04 8.75
N LEU A 79 -23.56 -40.62 9.08
CA LEU A 79 -24.10 -39.33 8.71
C LEU A 79 -23.27 -38.18 9.27
N GLN A 80 -22.76 -38.32 10.49
CA GLN A 80 -21.84 -37.31 11.07
C GLN A 80 -20.52 -37.21 10.30
N ASN A 81 -19.97 -38.32 9.84
CA ASN A 81 -18.76 -38.32 9.02
C ASN A 81 -19.03 -37.71 7.65
N ASP A 82 -20.15 -38.04 7.02
CA ASP A 82 -20.54 -37.44 5.72
C ASP A 82 -20.77 -35.95 5.84
N TYR A 83 -21.44 -35.50 6.90
CA TYR A 83 -21.62 -34.08 7.19
C TYR A 83 -20.27 -33.34 7.35
N ARG A 84 -19.31 -33.92 8.10
CA ARG A 84 -17.99 -33.32 8.28
C ARG A 84 -17.19 -33.27 6.98
N LYS A 85 -17.26 -34.29 6.13
CA LYS A 85 -16.62 -34.32 4.82
C LYS A 85 -17.22 -33.28 3.90
N LEU A 86 -18.54 -33.21 3.79
CA LEU A 86 -19.24 -32.24 2.96
C LEU A 86 -18.99 -30.81 3.43
N LEU A 87 -18.99 -30.57 4.76
CA LEU A 87 -18.70 -29.25 5.34
C LEU A 87 -17.33 -28.75 4.91
N ARG A 88 -16.28 -29.58 5.05
CA ARG A 88 -14.91 -29.23 4.68
C ARG A 88 -14.74 -29.00 3.17
N SER A 89 -15.34 -29.86 2.36
CA SER A 89 -15.25 -29.73 0.90
C SER A 89 -15.94 -28.47 0.40
N THR A 90 -17.12 -28.16 0.89
CA THR A 90 -17.89 -26.97 0.50
C THR A 90 -17.16 -25.67 0.93
N GLU A 91 -16.63 -25.65 2.14
CA GLU A 91 -15.84 -24.52 2.65
C GLU A 91 -14.57 -24.30 1.82
N ASN A 92 -13.84 -25.37 1.52
CA ASN A 92 -12.61 -25.29 0.70
C ASN A 92 -12.91 -24.81 -0.72
N ILE A 93 -13.96 -25.31 -1.35
CA ILE A 93 -14.37 -24.89 -2.70
C ILE A 93 -14.72 -23.40 -2.72
N TYR A 94 -15.48 -22.93 -1.73
CA TYR A 94 -15.87 -21.54 -1.61
C TYR A 94 -14.66 -20.60 -1.51
N TYR A 95 -13.75 -20.86 -0.57
CA TYR A 95 -12.56 -20.03 -0.40
C TYR A 95 -11.59 -20.13 -1.58
N SER A 96 -11.44 -21.31 -2.18
CA SER A 96 -10.64 -21.47 -3.39
C SER A 96 -11.18 -20.64 -4.55
N ASN A 97 -12.49 -20.63 -4.75
CA ASN A 97 -13.13 -19.81 -5.77
C ASN A 97 -12.98 -18.31 -5.50
N LEU A 98 -13.13 -17.87 -4.23
CA LEU A 98 -12.88 -16.48 -3.84
C LEU A 98 -11.45 -16.03 -4.17
N ILE A 99 -10.46 -16.87 -3.89
CA ILE A 99 -9.06 -16.57 -4.17
C ILE A 99 -8.79 -16.55 -5.67
N ASN A 100 -9.30 -17.56 -6.41
CA ASN A 100 -9.03 -17.70 -7.84
C ASN A 100 -9.66 -16.59 -8.68
N ASN A 101 -10.86 -16.12 -8.30
CA ASN A 101 -11.58 -15.06 -8.99
C ASN A 101 -11.13 -13.65 -8.57
N SER A 102 -10.20 -13.54 -7.63
CA SER A 102 -9.74 -12.23 -7.16
C SER A 102 -8.63 -11.67 -8.02
N VAL A 103 -8.67 -10.35 -8.28
CA VAL A 103 -7.62 -9.60 -8.98
C VAL A 103 -6.29 -9.62 -8.21
N CYS A 104 -6.35 -9.61 -6.86
CA CYS A 104 -5.19 -9.66 -5.99
C CYS A 104 -5.31 -10.80 -4.99
N LYS A 105 -4.73 -11.96 -5.33
CA LYS A 105 -4.81 -13.19 -4.53
C LYS A 105 -4.31 -13.00 -3.09
N SER A 106 -3.18 -12.34 -2.89
CA SER A 106 -2.61 -12.10 -1.57
C SER A 106 -3.56 -11.29 -0.68
N LYS A 107 -4.19 -10.24 -1.20
CA LYS A 107 -5.15 -9.42 -0.45
C LYS A 107 -6.37 -10.24 -0.04
N SER A 108 -6.88 -11.09 -0.94
CA SER A 108 -8.05 -11.95 -0.66
C SER A 108 -7.72 -13.01 0.38
N ILE A 109 -6.54 -13.64 0.33
CA ILE A 109 -6.08 -14.59 1.34
C ILE A 109 -6.03 -13.93 2.72
N TRP A 110 -5.42 -12.75 2.84
CA TRP A 110 -5.36 -12.04 4.12
C TRP A 110 -6.73 -11.60 4.64
N ALA A 111 -7.65 -11.20 3.76
CA ALA A 111 -9.03 -10.88 4.13
C ALA A 111 -9.76 -12.12 4.69
N ILE A 112 -9.59 -13.29 4.06
CA ILE A 112 -10.15 -14.55 4.54
C ILE A 112 -9.56 -14.93 5.90
N ILE A 113 -8.24 -14.90 6.06
CA ILE A 113 -7.56 -15.19 7.33
C ILE A 113 -8.09 -14.28 8.44
N SER A 114 -8.16 -12.96 8.18
CA SER A 114 -8.67 -11.99 9.16
C SER A 114 -10.11 -12.26 9.56
N SER A 115 -10.98 -12.69 8.62
CA SER A 115 -12.37 -13.02 8.90
C SER A 115 -12.51 -14.31 9.71
N LEU A 116 -11.65 -15.32 9.46
CA LEU A 116 -11.69 -16.60 10.16
C LEU A 116 -11.09 -16.53 11.57
N THR A 117 -10.06 -15.70 11.76
CA THR A 117 -9.36 -15.60 13.05
C THR A 117 -10.01 -14.61 14.02
N ASN A 118 -11.10 -13.92 13.60
CA ASN A 118 -11.72 -12.84 14.38
C ASN A 118 -10.69 -11.80 14.87
N VAL A 119 -9.51 -11.77 14.26
CA VAL A 119 -8.56 -10.70 14.49
C VAL A 119 -9.18 -9.44 13.86
N ASN A 120 -9.97 -8.72 14.66
CA ASN A 120 -10.38 -7.37 14.33
C ASN A 120 -9.10 -6.56 14.14
N THR A 121 -8.62 -6.48 12.90
CA THR A 121 -7.51 -5.57 12.51
C THR A 121 -7.92 -4.09 12.63
N LYS A 122 -9.17 -3.84 12.95
CA LYS A 122 -9.60 -2.59 13.58
C LYS A 122 -9.23 -2.69 15.06
N SER A 123 -7.92 -2.69 15.37
CA SER A 123 -7.48 -2.20 16.66
C SER A 123 -8.13 -0.83 16.79
N ASN A 124 -8.98 -0.68 17.80
CA ASN A 124 -9.46 0.63 18.20
C ASN A 124 -8.19 1.47 18.39
N VAL A 125 -7.95 2.37 17.47
CA VAL A 125 -6.81 3.33 17.50
C VAL A 125 -6.94 4.20 18.77
N ASN A 126 -8.07 4.08 19.46
CA ASN A 126 -8.41 4.86 20.65
C ASN A 126 -7.76 4.39 21.96
N ASP A 127 -7.06 3.23 21.97
CA ASP A 127 -6.50 2.69 23.23
C ASP A 127 -4.99 2.97 23.41
N THR A 128 -4.33 3.61 22.45
CA THR A 128 -2.94 4.07 22.61
C THR A 128 -2.93 5.59 22.41
N GLU A 129 -2.69 6.34 23.46
CA GLU A 129 -2.42 7.79 23.42
C GLU A 129 -1.01 8.05 22.85
N ILE A 130 -0.73 7.50 21.66
CA ILE A 130 0.52 7.83 20.97
C ILE A 130 0.39 9.27 20.47
N ASN A 131 1.10 10.16 21.12
CA ASN A 131 1.22 11.53 20.67
C ASN A 131 2.07 11.57 19.38
N ALA A 132 1.50 12.10 18.30
CA ALA A 132 2.17 12.21 17.00
C ALA A 132 3.50 12.98 17.10
N GLN A 133 3.58 13.98 17.97
CA GLN A 133 4.81 14.76 18.18
C GLN A 133 5.91 13.91 18.85
N VAL A 134 5.55 13.10 19.83
CA VAL A 134 6.51 12.22 20.54
C VAL A 134 7.10 11.19 19.59
N ILE A 135 6.27 10.54 18.79
CA ILE A 135 6.75 9.52 17.85
C ILE A 135 7.55 10.15 16.70
N ASN A 136 7.21 11.36 16.27
CA ASN A 136 7.98 12.09 15.26
C ASN A 136 9.38 12.45 15.79
N SER A 137 9.49 13.01 17.01
CA SER A 137 10.78 13.29 17.63
C SER A 137 11.61 12.01 17.78
N PHE A 138 11.00 10.91 18.23
CA PHE A 138 11.67 9.63 18.34
C PHE A 138 12.29 9.15 17.01
N PHE A 139 11.58 9.29 15.88
CA PHE A 139 12.12 8.90 14.58
C PHE A 139 13.26 9.81 14.11
N ILE A 140 13.19 11.12 14.39
CA ILE A 140 14.26 12.08 14.08
C ILE A 140 15.52 11.75 14.90
N ASP A 141 15.36 11.60 16.23
CA ASP A 141 16.47 11.30 17.15
C ASP A 141 17.18 9.98 16.77
N LYS A 142 16.41 8.98 16.32
CA LYS A 142 16.97 7.71 15.84
C LYS A 142 17.81 7.85 14.57
N VAL A 143 17.41 8.71 13.65
CA VAL A 143 18.22 9.01 12.44
C VAL A 143 19.51 9.73 12.84
N GLU A 144 19.44 10.71 13.73
CA GLU A 144 20.62 11.44 14.21
C GLU A 144 21.59 10.49 14.95
N GLU A 145 21.08 9.59 15.79
CA GLU A 145 21.88 8.56 16.46
C GLU A 145 22.65 7.69 15.45
N ILE A 146 21.98 7.24 14.39
CA ILE A 146 22.60 6.41 13.34
C ILE A 146 23.66 7.22 12.58
N VAL A 147 23.35 8.45 12.17
CA VAL A 147 24.28 9.32 11.43
C VAL A 147 25.52 9.61 12.25
N ASN A 148 25.36 9.93 13.54
CA ASN A 148 26.47 10.18 14.45
C ASN A 148 27.32 8.93 14.75
N GLY A 149 26.75 7.74 14.58
CA GLY A 149 27.45 6.45 14.72
C GLY A 149 28.25 6.03 13.47
N ILE A 150 28.07 6.72 12.35
CA ILE A 150 28.83 6.43 11.12
C ILE A 150 30.20 7.11 11.20
N ASN A 151 31.24 6.30 11.35
CA ASN A 151 32.61 6.81 11.24
C ASN A 151 32.87 7.27 9.81
N GLN A 152 33.04 8.57 9.61
CA GLN A 152 33.38 9.17 8.30
C GLN A 152 34.91 9.12 8.06
N GLU A 153 35.55 7.96 8.25
CA GLU A 153 36.99 7.84 8.03
C GLU A 153 37.39 7.81 6.55
N THR A 154 36.45 7.58 5.64
CA THR A 154 36.71 7.52 4.19
C THR A 154 35.76 8.43 3.43
N ASP A 155 36.31 9.29 2.60
CA ASP A 155 35.52 10.08 1.62
C ASP A 155 34.83 9.09 0.66
N PRO A 156 33.49 9.13 0.52
CA PRO A 156 32.80 8.33 -0.50
C PRO A 156 33.36 8.49 -1.92
N MET A 157 34.01 9.63 -2.20
CA MET A 157 34.66 9.91 -3.49
C MET A 157 35.91 9.08 -3.71
N ASP A 158 36.59 8.60 -2.64
CA ASP A 158 37.76 7.72 -2.74
C ASP A 158 37.40 6.38 -3.40
N TYR A 159 36.17 5.90 -3.18
CA TYR A 159 35.64 4.70 -3.85
C TYR A 159 35.39 4.90 -5.35
N LEU A 160 35.19 6.14 -5.80
CA LEU A 160 34.96 6.51 -7.18
C LEU A 160 36.27 6.80 -7.95
N GLY A 161 37.40 6.96 -7.23
CA GLY A 161 38.68 7.36 -7.80
C GLY A 161 39.25 6.40 -8.86
N ASN A 162 38.83 5.11 -8.83
CA ASN A 162 39.27 4.08 -9.74
C ASN A 162 38.26 3.76 -10.85
N LEU A 163 37.13 4.47 -10.92
CA LEU A 163 36.14 4.25 -11.96
C LEU A 163 36.50 5.08 -13.21
N ASN A 164 36.61 4.42 -14.35
CA ASN A 164 36.74 5.11 -15.64
C ASN A 164 35.53 6.05 -15.82
N ARG A 165 35.79 7.36 -15.80
CA ARG A 165 34.73 8.35 -16.05
C ARG A 165 34.20 8.14 -17.48
N PRO A 166 32.86 8.02 -17.64
CA PRO A 166 32.29 7.91 -18.97
C PRO A 166 32.61 9.16 -19.77
N SER A 167 32.91 8.98 -21.06
CA SER A 167 33.24 10.08 -21.97
C SER A 167 32.06 10.97 -22.36
N CYS A 168 30.81 10.52 -22.05
CA CYS A 168 29.60 11.27 -22.33
C CYS A 168 28.97 11.82 -21.05
N LYS A 169 28.50 13.06 -21.11
CA LYS A 169 27.69 13.66 -20.06
C LYS A 169 26.26 13.13 -20.17
N PHE A 170 25.67 12.81 -19.02
CA PHE A 170 24.25 12.52 -18.92
C PHE A 170 23.51 13.84 -18.66
N GLU A 171 22.49 14.10 -19.45
CA GLU A 171 21.59 15.24 -19.27
C GLU A 171 20.15 14.71 -19.35
N PHE A 172 19.29 15.13 -18.43
CA PHE A 172 17.88 14.79 -18.48
C PHE A 172 17.21 15.47 -19.69
N LEU A 173 16.41 14.72 -20.43
CA LEU A 173 15.63 15.25 -21.53
C LEU A 173 14.32 15.86 -21.05
N ASN A 174 13.82 16.83 -21.81
CA ASN A 174 12.52 17.41 -21.52
C ASN A 174 11.40 16.39 -21.78
N VAL A 175 10.53 16.21 -20.78
CA VAL A 175 9.43 15.27 -20.84
C VAL A 175 8.29 15.80 -21.71
N GLN A 176 7.58 14.90 -22.38
CA GLN A 176 6.43 15.21 -23.23
C GLN A 176 5.10 14.86 -22.52
N VAL A 177 3.99 15.36 -23.06
CA VAL A 177 2.65 15.10 -22.48
C VAL A 177 2.35 13.60 -22.37
N HIS A 178 2.73 12.81 -23.38
CA HIS A 178 2.49 11.37 -23.38
C HIS A 178 3.33 10.62 -22.34
N ASP A 179 4.54 11.12 -21.99
CA ASP A 179 5.38 10.53 -20.96
C ASP A 179 4.74 10.70 -19.59
N VAL A 180 4.31 11.92 -19.28
CA VAL A 180 3.61 12.24 -18.03
C VAL A 180 2.30 11.47 -17.92
N TYR A 181 1.53 11.40 -18.99
CA TYR A 181 0.27 10.64 -19.03
C TYR A 181 0.51 9.14 -18.74
N SER A 182 1.49 8.56 -19.42
CA SER A 182 1.86 7.14 -19.21
C SER A 182 2.35 6.89 -17.79
N ALA A 183 3.21 7.79 -17.26
CA ALA A 183 3.72 7.67 -15.90
C ALA A 183 2.59 7.76 -14.85
N ILE A 184 1.60 8.62 -15.04
CA ILE A 184 0.41 8.69 -14.16
C ILE A 184 -0.38 7.37 -14.21
N LEU A 185 -0.63 6.82 -15.40
CA LEU A 185 -1.39 5.57 -15.55
C LEU A 185 -0.66 4.36 -14.96
N GLU A 186 0.67 4.35 -14.99
CA GLU A 186 1.51 3.28 -14.42
C GLU A 186 1.56 3.30 -12.89
N LEU A 187 1.24 4.43 -12.23
CA LEU A 187 1.21 4.49 -10.77
C LEU A 187 0.42 3.32 -10.17
N ARG A 188 0.89 2.77 -9.07
CA ARG A 188 0.17 1.74 -8.35
C ARG A 188 -1.15 2.29 -7.81
N ASN A 189 -2.27 1.60 -8.03
CA ASN A 189 -3.57 2.00 -7.50
C ASN A 189 -3.57 2.01 -5.97
N SER A 190 -3.56 3.19 -5.38
CA SER A 190 -3.62 3.41 -3.94
C SER A 190 -4.82 4.26 -3.56
N SER A 191 -5.43 3.97 -2.41
CA SER A 191 -6.44 4.83 -1.79
C SER A 191 -5.85 5.66 -0.64
N CYS A 192 -4.54 5.50 -0.38
CA CYS A 192 -3.86 6.25 0.65
C CYS A 192 -3.65 7.69 0.19
N LEU A 193 -4.05 8.65 1.00
CA LEU A 193 -3.89 10.07 0.72
C LEU A 193 -2.49 10.52 1.16
N ASP A 194 -1.80 11.23 0.27
CA ASP A 194 -0.51 11.86 0.55
C ASP A 194 -0.64 13.08 1.48
N VAL A 195 0.42 13.86 1.62
CA VAL A 195 0.45 15.08 2.44
C VAL A 195 -0.54 16.14 1.97
N HIS A 196 -0.85 16.17 0.67
CA HIS A 196 -1.79 17.12 0.05
C HIS A 196 -3.23 16.58 -0.01
N GLY A 197 -3.49 15.35 0.42
CA GLY A 197 -4.81 14.73 0.31
C GLY A 197 -5.12 14.14 -1.06
N ILE A 198 -4.10 13.96 -1.91
CA ILE A 198 -4.21 13.37 -3.25
C ILE A 198 -3.79 11.89 -3.19
N ASN A 199 -4.38 11.06 -4.02
CA ASN A 199 -3.95 9.67 -4.23
C ASN A 199 -3.89 9.33 -5.72
N SER A 200 -3.22 8.23 -6.04
CA SER A 200 -3.01 7.82 -7.43
C SER A 200 -4.31 7.57 -8.21
N LYS A 201 -5.39 7.16 -7.56
CA LYS A 201 -6.68 6.96 -8.24
C LYS A 201 -7.29 8.28 -8.69
N ILE A 202 -7.24 9.30 -7.83
CA ILE A 202 -7.72 10.65 -8.15
C ILE A 202 -6.85 11.26 -9.26
N LEU A 203 -5.53 11.14 -9.16
CA LEU A 203 -4.62 11.67 -10.17
C LEU A 203 -4.81 11.00 -11.53
N LYS A 204 -5.08 9.68 -11.58
CA LYS A 204 -5.42 8.96 -12.82
C LYS A 204 -6.71 9.45 -13.46
N LEU A 205 -7.73 9.75 -12.66
CA LEU A 205 -9.00 10.30 -13.17
C LEU A 205 -8.82 11.70 -13.75
N ALA A 206 -7.87 12.46 -13.21
CA ALA A 206 -7.56 13.81 -13.68
C ALA A 206 -6.47 13.86 -14.77
N ALA A 207 -5.90 12.71 -15.18
CA ALA A 207 -4.69 12.64 -16.00
C ALA A 207 -4.75 13.53 -17.26
N GLU A 208 -5.85 13.47 -18.02
CA GLU A 208 -6.04 14.25 -19.25
C GLU A 208 -5.94 15.77 -19.02
N PHE A 209 -6.35 16.23 -17.84
CA PHE A 209 -6.39 17.66 -17.51
C PHE A 209 -5.09 18.17 -16.84
N VAL A 210 -4.35 17.29 -16.18
CA VAL A 210 -3.17 17.68 -15.40
C VAL A 210 -1.86 17.48 -16.14
N CYS A 211 -1.83 16.73 -17.26
CA CYS A 211 -0.59 16.42 -17.97
C CYS A 211 0.12 17.68 -18.50
N GLU A 212 -0.56 18.59 -19.18
CA GLU A 212 0.07 19.81 -19.72
C GLU A 212 0.71 20.71 -18.64
N PRO A 213 -0.03 21.08 -17.55
CA PRO A 213 0.60 21.83 -16.47
C PRO A 213 1.76 21.08 -15.81
N LEU A 214 1.67 19.76 -15.66
CA LEU A 214 2.75 18.97 -15.06
C LEU A 214 3.98 18.91 -15.98
N VAL A 215 3.82 18.75 -17.29
CA VAL A 215 4.94 18.85 -18.25
C VAL A 215 5.66 20.18 -18.11
N HIS A 216 4.91 21.28 -18.04
CA HIS A 216 5.51 22.60 -17.87
C HIS A 216 6.30 22.70 -16.55
N ILE A 217 5.76 22.20 -15.43
CA ILE A 217 6.42 22.22 -14.14
C ILE A 217 7.65 21.32 -14.17
N PHE A 218 7.54 20.09 -14.66
CA PHE A 218 8.62 19.10 -14.66
C PHE A 218 9.79 19.53 -15.53
N ASN A 219 9.52 20.09 -16.73
CA ASN A 219 10.60 20.64 -17.57
C ASN A 219 11.29 21.82 -16.91
N ASN A 220 10.56 22.70 -16.22
CA ASN A 220 11.22 23.76 -15.44
C ASN A 220 12.08 23.18 -14.28
N CYS A 221 11.66 22.10 -13.65
CA CYS A 221 12.47 21.42 -12.62
C CYS A 221 13.77 20.87 -13.21
N ILE A 222 13.70 20.27 -14.40
CA ILE A 222 14.85 19.72 -15.13
C ILE A 222 15.79 20.85 -15.58
N ASP A 223 15.26 21.86 -16.27
CA ASP A 223 16.04 22.97 -16.83
C ASP A 223 16.77 23.81 -15.76
N LEU A 224 16.12 24.02 -14.63
CA LEU A 224 16.68 24.81 -13.52
C LEU A 224 17.44 23.96 -12.50
N HIS A 225 17.44 22.64 -12.64
CA HIS A 225 18.05 21.68 -11.71
C HIS A 225 17.52 21.84 -10.26
N ILE A 226 16.22 22.16 -10.13
CA ILE A 226 15.57 22.36 -8.83
C ILE A 226 14.55 21.26 -8.59
N PHE A 227 14.71 20.54 -7.46
CA PHE A 227 13.67 19.66 -6.93
C PHE A 227 12.82 20.46 -5.94
N PRO A 228 11.52 20.65 -6.22
CA PRO A 228 10.66 21.54 -5.45
C PRO A 228 10.51 21.13 -3.99
N ASP A 229 10.39 22.14 -3.09
CA ASP A 229 10.27 21.87 -1.66
C ASP A 229 8.98 21.12 -1.30
N ASN A 230 7.88 21.41 -1.97
CA ASN A 230 6.62 20.68 -1.77
C ASN A 230 6.72 19.19 -2.08
N PHE A 231 7.65 18.76 -2.93
CA PHE A 231 7.86 17.34 -3.23
C PHE A 231 8.72 16.64 -2.17
N LYS A 232 9.43 17.40 -1.33
CA LYS A 232 10.24 16.89 -0.22
C LYS A 232 9.40 16.59 1.03
N TYR A 233 8.17 17.11 1.13
CA TYR A 233 7.29 16.84 2.25
C TYR A 233 6.65 15.46 2.12
N VAL A 234 6.71 14.69 3.20
CA VAL A 234 6.13 13.35 3.28
C VAL A 234 5.20 13.22 4.48
N LYS A 235 4.18 12.41 4.33
CA LYS A 235 3.31 12.01 5.43
C LYS A 235 3.84 10.72 6.04
N VAL A 236 4.35 10.79 7.27
CA VAL A 236 4.86 9.59 7.96
C VAL A 236 3.73 8.93 8.75
N ILE A 237 3.52 7.63 8.49
CA ILE A 237 2.54 6.79 9.21
C ILE A 237 3.31 5.78 10.05
N PRO A 238 3.18 5.81 11.40
CA PRO A 238 3.77 4.82 12.27
C PRO A 238 2.99 3.51 12.18
N ILE A 239 3.63 2.43 11.74
CA ILE A 239 3.03 1.10 11.68
C ILE A 239 3.57 0.25 12.81
N PHE A 240 2.66 -0.24 13.67
CA PHE A 240 3.02 -1.16 14.74
C PHE A 240 3.57 -2.48 14.18
N LYS A 241 4.72 -2.91 14.70
CA LYS A 241 5.39 -4.13 14.28
C LYS A 241 5.09 -5.31 15.21
N LYS A 242 5.42 -5.18 16.50
CA LYS A 242 5.26 -6.19 17.55
C LYS A 242 5.69 -5.62 18.90
N GLY A 243 5.34 -6.28 19.99
CA GLY A 243 5.76 -5.88 21.35
C GLY A 243 4.71 -5.03 22.08
N ASP A 244 5.15 -4.14 22.95
CA ASP A 244 4.26 -3.19 23.62
C ASP A 244 3.88 -2.06 22.68
N LYS A 245 2.56 -1.77 22.59
CA LYS A 245 2.04 -0.68 21.77
C LYS A 245 2.39 0.71 22.31
N ASN A 246 2.74 0.82 23.57
CA ASN A 246 3.12 2.10 24.19
C ASN A 246 4.61 2.44 23.96
N ASP A 247 5.39 1.50 23.43
CA ASP A 247 6.82 1.70 23.17
C ASP A 247 7.03 2.10 21.69
N ASN A 248 7.60 3.29 21.46
CA ASN A 248 7.85 3.85 20.14
C ASN A 248 8.81 2.99 19.29
N VAL A 249 9.70 2.22 19.90
CA VAL A 249 10.63 1.29 19.21
C VAL A 249 9.89 0.21 18.43
N ASN A 250 8.66 -0.10 18.81
CA ASN A 250 7.84 -1.12 18.19
C ASN A 250 7.08 -0.62 16.95
N TYR A 251 7.32 0.63 16.52
CA TYR A 251 6.71 1.22 15.33
C TYR A 251 7.73 1.40 14.21
N ARG A 252 7.26 1.24 12.97
CA ARG A 252 8.02 1.53 11.75
C ARG A 252 7.48 2.80 11.10
N PRO A 253 8.33 3.79 10.78
CA PRO A 253 7.91 4.94 9.98
C PRO A 253 7.70 4.49 8.53
N ILE A 254 6.50 4.69 7.99
CA ILE A 254 6.23 4.53 6.56
C ILE A 254 5.99 5.91 5.98
N SER A 255 6.85 6.35 5.09
CA SER A 255 6.74 7.63 4.40
C SER A 255 5.86 7.50 3.17
N ILE A 256 4.83 8.34 3.08
CA ILE A 256 3.98 8.49 1.90
C ILE A 256 4.41 9.78 1.23
N ILE A 257 5.08 9.65 0.10
CA ILE A 257 5.51 10.79 -0.73
C ILE A 257 4.32 11.41 -1.46
N SER A 258 4.49 12.63 -1.96
CA SER A 258 3.50 13.28 -2.82
C SER A 258 3.28 12.45 -4.08
N THR A 259 2.01 12.21 -4.43
CA THR A 259 1.63 11.44 -5.63
C THR A 259 2.13 12.12 -6.92
N VAL A 260 2.22 13.43 -6.92
CA VAL A 260 2.77 14.21 -8.05
C VAL A 260 4.29 14.07 -8.12
N SER A 261 4.98 14.07 -6.96
CA SER A 261 6.43 13.80 -6.90
C SER A 261 6.76 12.40 -7.44
N GLU A 262 5.97 11.39 -7.09
CA GLU A 262 6.14 10.00 -7.58
C GLU A 262 6.13 9.93 -9.11
N VAL A 263 5.31 10.74 -9.78
CA VAL A 263 5.29 10.82 -11.26
C VAL A 263 6.62 11.36 -11.79
N LEU A 264 7.13 12.47 -11.25
CA LEU A 264 8.42 13.04 -11.65
C LEU A 264 9.56 12.06 -11.39
N GLU A 265 9.61 11.46 -10.19
CA GLU A 265 10.64 10.50 -9.82
C GLU A 265 10.65 9.29 -10.76
N ASN A 266 9.48 8.76 -11.13
CA ASN A 266 9.37 7.66 -12.09
C ASN A 266 9.90 8.03 -13.48
N LEU A 267 9.65 9.26 -13.95
CA LEU A 267 10.16 9.76 -15.23
C LEU A 267 11.68 9.87 -15.20
N LEU A 268 12.24 10.51 -14.16
CA LEU A 268 13.69 10.64 -13.99
C LEU A 268 14.38 9.26 -13.86
N CYS A 269 13.79 8.35 -13.10
CA CYS A 269 14.29 6.98 -12.97
C CYS A 269 14.31 6.25 -14.31
N LYS A 270 13.25 6.34 -15.12
CA LYS A 270 13.22 5.71 -16.46
C LYS A 270 14.36 6.22 -17.34
N GLU A 271 14.64 7.52 -17.34
CA GLU A 271 15.76 8.08 -18.09
C GLU A 271 17.11 7.58 -17.59
N ILE A 272 17.35 7.60 -16.27
CA ILE A 272 18.58 7.09 -15.68
C ILE A 272 18.82 5.62 -16.07
N TYR A 273 17.78 4.79 -16.04
CA TYR A 273 17.89 3.38 -16.40
C TYR A 273 17.99 3.13 -17.92
N SER A 274 17.55 4.08 -18.75
CA SER A 274 17.66 3.95 -20.22
C SER A 274 19.08 4.19 -20.73
N VAL A 275 19.92 4.89 -19.94
CA VAL A 275 21.32 5.13 -20.32
C VAL A 275 22.10 3.82 -20.25
N PRO A 276 22.82 3.40 -21.31
CA PRO A 276 23.70 2.25 -21.26
C PRO A 276 24.91 2.57 -20.38
N ILE A 277 24.72 2.48 -19.09
CA ILE A 277 25.77 2.61 -18.10
C ILE A 277 26.62 1.35 -18.21
N SER A 278 27.93 1.49 -18.36
CA SER A 278 28.87 0.37 -18.35
C SER A 278 28.48 -0.60 -17.22
N ASN A 279 28.47 -1.89 -17.51
CA ASN A 279 27.94 -2.96 -16.66
C ASN A 279 28.23 -2.86 -15.16
N THR A 280 29.25 -2.11 -14.77
CA THR A 280 29.69 -1.90 -13.39
C THR A 280 28.72 -1.02 -12.57
N ILE A 281 28.21 0.07 -13.13
CA ILE A 281 27.30 0.97 -12.39
C ILE A 281 25.87 0.37 -12.34
N HIS A 282 25.45 -0.31 -13.41
CA HIS A 282 24.17 -1.04 -13.39
C HIS A 282 24.16 -2.13 -12.32
N PHE A 283 25.30 -2.83 -12.14
CA PHE A 283 25.46 -3.83 -11.08
C PHE A 283 25.43 -3.19 -9.68
N LEU A 284 26.07 -2.06 -9.48
CA LEU A 284 26.07 -1.33 -8.19
C LEU A 284 24.68 -0.75 -7.84
N LEU A 285 23.97 -0.20 -8.83
CA LEU A 285 22.59 0.29 -8.61
C LEU A 285 21.63 -0.88 -8.34
N LYS A 286 21.76 -1.98 -9.06
CA LYS A 286 20.96 -3.19 -8.84
C LYS A 286 21.26 -3.83 -7.48
N ALA A 287 22.53 -3.95 -7.11
CA ALA A 287 22.95 -4.45 -5.81
C ALA A 287 22.45 -3.55 -4.66
N LYS A 288 22.36 -2.23 -4.86
CA LYS A 288 21.84 -1.29 -3.86
C LYS A 288 20.29 -1.36 -3.76
N LEU A 289 19.58 -1.64 -4.84
CA LEU A 289 18.14 -1.88 -4.82
C LEU A 289 17.80 -3.25 -4.20
N ASP A 290 18.57 -4.27 -4.52
CA ASP A 290 18.41 -5.61 -3.93
C ASP A 290 18.84 -5.64 -2.44
N SER A 291 19.82 -4.83 -2.03
CA SER A 291 20.21 -4.68 -0.62
C SER A 291 19.26 -3.77 0.17
N GLY A 292 18.59 -2.83 -0.47
CA GLY A 292 17.55 -1.98 0.14
C GLY A 292 16.33 -2.77 0.63
N SER A 293 16.10 -3.98 0.09
CA SER A 293 15.10 -4.91 0.61
C SER A 293 15.54 -5.63 1.90
N HIS A 294 16.82 -5.53 2.29
CA HIS A 294 17.37 -6.17 3.49
C HIS A 294 17.73 -5.21 4.64
N ILE A 295 17.63 -3.89 4.47
CA ILE A 295 17.96 -2.91 5.54
C ILE A 295 16.78 -2.63 6.49
N VAL A 296 15.68 -3.39 6.37
CA VAL A 296 14.59 -3.33 7.35
C VAL A 296 14.30 -4.73 7.87
N GLN A 297 15.23 -5.30 8.61
CA GLN A 297 14.96 -6.35 9.58
C GLN A 297 15.05 -5.81 11.00
#